data_47ee9ee584588439786102d127828d9f
#
_entry.id   47ee9ee584588439786102d127828d9f
#
_cell.length_a   1.000
_cell.length_b   1.000
_cell.length_c   1.000
_cell.angle_alpha   90.00
_cell.angle_beta   90.00
_cell.angle_gamma   90.00
#
_symmetry.space_group_name_H-M   'P 1'
#
loop_
_entity.id
_entity.type
_entity.pdbx_description
1 polymer ?
#
loop_
_entity_poly.entity_id
_entity_poly.type
_entity_poly.pdbx_seq_one_letter_code
_entity_poly.pdbx_strand_id
1 'polypeptide(L)'
;MGRVTQDGFPLHVQPDPESRLLQELEMDSLWQITDMRINTGSQARNRIWYQLDGKGYAHSSRIQLVSQRLNPVNMVIPESGALGEVTVPFVDAYRSMDKETTPVYRFYFASTFWIVDRLVDDRSGVWYKVLDDYYYQHYFVDAETIRLVPDNELTPLSPNVDPEDKRLVVDLTNQRLRAYEGKRLVYFTRISSGVRMEEGGFATPQGFYRTTHKRPCRHMFTPPSEFGTGFDLPGVPWVSYFTGDGVAFHGTYWHNDFGVPHSHGCINLRSLDAKWVYRWTNPNVPPDRYFYSELHGTRVVIHKV
;
A
#
# COMPACT_ATOMS: atom_id res chain seq x y z
N MET A 1 14.90 7.11 4.63
CA MET A 1 15.51 6.44 3.47
C MET A 1 14.49 6.34 2.35
N GLY A 2 14.97 6.19 1.10
CA GLY A 2 14.19 5.85 -0.06
C GLY A 2 14.57 4.48 -0.61
N ARG A 3 13.59 3.65 -0.94
CA ARG A 3 13.76 2.41 -1.70
C ARG A 3 13.34 2.65 -3.15
N VAL A 4 14.17 2.26 -4.09
CA VAL A 4 13.84 2.29 -5.52
C VAL A 4 12.84 1.18 -5.84
N THR A 5 11.73 1.51 -6.53
CA THR A 5 10.63 0.57 -6.79
C THR A 5 10.58 0.06 -8.23
N GLN A 6 11.53 0.46 -9.05
CA GLN A 6 11.62 0.09 -10.47
C GLN A 6 13.09 -0.01 -10.87
N ASP A 7 13.43 -1.05 -11.60
CA ASP A 7 14.77 -1.23 -12.15
C ASP A 7 15.09 -0.21 -13.26
N GLY A 8 16.37 0.16 -13.38
CA GLY A 8 16.81 1.14 -14.39
C GLY A 8 16.28 2.56 -14.16
N PHE A 9 15.92 2.93 -12.91
CA PHE A 9 15.34 4.25 -12.63
C PHE A 9 16.40 5.36 -12.64
N PRO A 10 16.20 6.48 -13.37
CA PRO A 10 17.27 7.45 -13.60
C PRO A 10 17.58 8.31 -12.38
N LEU A 11 18.87 8.52 -12.12
CA LEU A 11 19.42 9.52 -11.20
C LEU A 11 20.06 10.65 -12.02
N HIS A 12 19.59 11.88 -11.85
CA HIS A 12 20.01 13.06 -12.61
C HIS A 12 20.86 14.02 -11.76
N VAL A 13 21.66 14.86 -12.44
CA VAL A 13 22.46 15.91 -11.79
C VAL A 13 21.58 16.98 -11.13
N GLN A 14 20.41 17.29 -11.72
CA GLN A 14 19.44 18.26 -11.24
C GLN A 14 18.03 17.66 -11.19
N PRO A 15 17.10 18.26 -10.45
CA PRO A 15 15.71 17.78 -10.36
C PRO A 15 14.91 18.07 -11.64
N ASP A 16 15.42 17.59 -12.77
CA ASP A 16 14.90 17.80 -14.10
C ASP A 16 15.19 16.57 -14.97
N PRO A 17 14.19 15.97 -15.65
CA PRO A 17 14.38 14.80 -16.50
C PRO A 17 15.28 15.07 -17.71
N GLU A 18 15.40 16.32 -18.14
CA GLU A 18 16.26 16.74 -19.27
C GLU A 18 17.71 16.99 -18.82
N SER A 19 17.97 17.00 -17.51
CA SER A 19 19.34 17.18 -17.02
C SER A 19 20.18 15.90 -17.22
N ARG A 20 21.50 16.05 -17.22
CA ARG A 20 22.43 14.94 -17.43
C ARG A 20 22.15 13.77 -16.48
N LEU A 21 22.01 12.58 -17.06
CA LEU A 21 21.94 11.31 -16.33
C LEU A 21 23.28 11.02 -15.66
N LEU A 22 23.25 10.68 -14.37
CA LEU A 22 24.43 10.22 -13.62
C LEU A 22 24.57 8.71 -13.69
N GLN A 23 23.48 8.00 -13.40
CA GLN A 23 23.41 6.54 -13.43
C GLN A 23 21.95 6.10 -13.42
N GLU A 24 21.73 4.83 -13.70
CA GLU A 24 20.48 4.11 -13.45
C GLU A 24 20.53 3.44 -12.07
N LEU A 25 19.39 3.45 -11.37
CA LEU A 25 19.24 2.87 -10.05
C LEU A 25 18.63 1.48 -10.15
N GLU A 26 19.16 0.54 -9.40
CA GLU A 26 18.64 -0.82 -9.32
C GLU A 26 17.39 -0.89 -8.43
N MET A 27 16.43 -1.73 -8.79
CA MET A 27 15.27 -2.04 -7.97
C MET A 27 15.72 -2.52 -6.58
N ASP A 28 14.97 -2.13 -5.54
CA ASP A 28 15.23 -2.42 -4.13
C ASP A 28 16.52 -1.80 -3.55
N SER A 29 17.31 -1.05 -4.33
CA SER A 29 18.42 -0.29 -3.76
C SER A 29 17.91 0.77 -2.77
N LEU A 30 18.69 0.98 -1.69
CA LEU A 30 18.34 1.86 -0.58
C LEU A 30 19.26 3.08 -0.56
N TRP A 31 18.67 4.26 -0.44
CA TRP A 31 19.37 5.54 -0.53
C TRP A 31 18.97 6.46 0.62
N GLN A 32 19.91 7.24 1.13
CA GLN A 32 19.60 8.34 2.06
C GLN A 32 18.98 9.49 1.27
N ILE A 33 17.79 9.95 1.70
CA ILE A 33 17.20 11.16 1.14
C ILE A 33 17.77 12.34 1.94
N THR A 34 18.61 13.15 1.27
CA THR A 34 19.30 14.28 1.88
C THR A 34 18.58 15.60 1.64
N ASP A 35 17.79 15.71 0.58
CA ASP A 35 17.00 16.88 0.25
C ASP A 35 15.76 16.52 -0.59
N MET A 36 14.80 17.44 -0.66
CA MET A 36 13.61 17.35 -1.48
C MET A 36 13.44 18.65 -2.29
N ARG A 37 13.27 18.53 -3.59
CA ARG A 37 13.06 19.65 -4.51
C ARG A 37 11.76 19.53 -5.27
N ILE A 38 11.18 20.68 -5.62
CA ILE A 38 10.02 20.77 -6.51
C ILE A 38 10.50 21.40 -7.81
N ASN A 39 10.37 20.67 -8.93
CA ASN A 39 10.63 21.23 -10.24
C ASN A 39 9.49 22.19 -10.63
N THR A 40 9.71 23.50 -10.44
CA THR A 40 8.71 24.54 -10.70
C THR A 40 8.53 24.83 -12.20
N GLY A 41 9.49 24.47 -13.02
CA GLY A 41 9.42 24.58 -14.51
C GLY A 41 8.59 23.49 -15.16
N SER A 42 8.37 22.37 -14.47
CA SER A 42 7.61 21.24 -14.99
C SER A 42 6.10 21.48 -14.93
N GLN A 43 5.38 21.04 -15.98
CA GLN A 43 3.91 20.98 -16.01
C GLN A 43 3.37 19.63 -15.48
N ALA A 44 4.24 18.70 -15.07
CA ALA A 44 3.84 17.42 -14.50
C ALA A 44 3.04 17.60 -13.20
N ARG A 45 2.10 16.69 -12.93
CA ARG A 45 1.28 16.71 -11.70
C ARG A 45 2.11 16.37 -10.47
N ASN A 46 3.02 15.41 -10.58
CA ASN A 46 4.04 15.15 -9.57
C ASN A 46 5.33 15.84 -10.02
N ARG A 47 5.84 16.74 -9.20
CA ARG A 47 7.04 17.55 -9.46
C ARG A 47 8.09 17.38 -8.38
N ILE A 48 7.93 16.37 -7.53
CA ILE A 48 8.80 16.14 -6.38
C ILE A 48 10.00 15.30 -6.81
N TRP A 49 11.18 15.75 -6.41
CA TRP A 49 12.45 15.08 -6.62
C TRP A 49 13.16 14.92 -5.29
N TYR A 50 13.80 13.77 -5.09
CA TYR A 50 14.62 13.50 -3.92
C TYR A 50 16.08 13.50 -4.29
N GLN A 51 16.88 14.21 -3.50
CA GLN A 51 18.33 14.09 -3.58
C GLN A 51 18.74 12.82 -2.83
N LEU A 52 19.48 11.96 -3.52
CA LEU A 52 19.92 10.67 -3.01
C LEU A 52 21.43 10.72 -2.67
N ASP A 53 21.78 10.42 -1.42
CA ASP A 53 23.15 10.45 -0.87
C ASP A 53 23.94 11.74 -1.15
N GLY A 54 23.25 12.85 -1.41
CA GLY A 54 23.91 14.10 -1.86
C GLY A 54 24.48 14.06 -3.27
N LYS A 55 24.33 12.95 -4.02
CA LYS A 55 24.98 12.72 -5.32
C LYS A 55 24.18 13.25 -6.51
N GLY A 56 22.84 13.10 -6.46
CA GLY A 56 21.98 13.45 -7.57
C GLY A 56 20.51 13.38 -7.18
N TYR A 57 19.63 13.61 -8.16
CA TYR A 57 18.18 13.71 -7.98
C TYR A 57 17.45 12.61 -8.73
N ALA A 58 16.55 11.91 -8.04
CA ALA A 58 15.60 10.98 -8.61
C ALA A 58 14.18 11.50 -8.45
N HIS A 59 13.33 11.34 -9.46
CA HIS A 59 11.92 11.71 -9.36
C HIS A 59 11.22 10.85 -8.29
N SER A 60 10.36 11.45 -7.49
CA SER A 60 9.74 10.76 -6.34
C SER A 60 8.83 9.59 -6.70
N SER A 61 8.35 9.52 -7.95
CA SER A 61 7.35 8.53 -8.41
C SER A 61 7.73 7.07 -8.13
N ARG A 62 9.03 6.76 -8.17
CA ARG A 62 9.58 5.41 -7.96
C ARG A 62 10.49 5.31 -6.75
N ILE A 63 10.39 6.24 -5.83
CA ILE A 63 11.12 6.22 -4.55
C ILE A 63 10.11 6.07 -3.42
N GLN A 64 9.98 4.88 -2.87
CA GLN A 64 9.18 4.64 -1.67
C GLN A 64 9.94 5.17 -0.44
N LEU A 65 9.27 5.99 0.37
CA LEU A 65 9.81 6.40 1.67
C LEU A 65 9.74 5.22 2.63
N VAL A 66 10.88 4.81 3.16
CA VAL A 66 11.00 3.64 4.05
C VAL A 66 11.78 3.96 5.32
N SER A 67 11.54 3.17 6.36
CA SER A 67 12.38 3.12 7.56
C SER A 67 12.94 1.71 7.73
N GLN A 68 13.94 1.57 8.59
CA GLN A 68 14.45 0.28 9.02
C GLN A 68 14.32 0.19 10.53
N ARG A 69 13.33 -0.57 10.96
CA ARG A 69 13.07 -0.78 12.39
C ARG A 69 12.82 -2.27 12.64
N LEU A 70 13.68 -2.85 13.47
CA LEU A 70 13.42 -4.17 14.05
C LEU A 70 12.53 -4.02 15.28
N ASN A 71 11.72 -5.03 15.54
CA ASN A 71 10.72 -5.03 16.59
C ASN A 71 11.01 -6.12 17.61
N PRO A 72 10.63 -5.92 18.89
CA PRO A 72 10.52 -7.03 19.82
C PRO A 72 9.54 -8.08 19.28
N VAL A 73 9.92 -9.35 19.36
CA VAL A 73 9.07 -10.44 18.88
C VAL A 73 7.98 -10.71 19.90
N ASN A 74 6.74 -10.70 19.48
CA ASN A 74 5.60 -11.07 20.31
C ASN A 74 5.62 -12.57 20.59
N MET A 75 5.54 -12.95 21.86
CA MET A 75 5.65 -14.35 22.30
C MET A 75 4.40 -15.15 22.02
N VAL A 76 3.25 -14.49 21.91
CA VAL A 76 1.94 -15.14 21.73
C VAL A 76 1.23 -14.53 20.52
N ILE A 77 0.80 -15.36 19.60
CA ILE A 77 -0.14 -15.02 18.53
C ILE A 77 -1.52 -15.53 18.96
N PRO A 78 -2.58 -14.68 18.93
CA PRO A 78 -3.94 -15.15 19.21
C PRO A 78 -4.35 -16.29 18.26
N GLU A 79 -5.25 -17.17 18.71
CA GLU A 79 -5.78 -18.27 17.88
C GLU A 79 -6.47 -17.76 16.61
N SER A 80 -7.12 -16.59 16.68
CA SER A 80 -7.69 -15.88 15.51
C SER A 80 -6.65 -15.35 14.54
N GLY A 81 -5.37 -15.34 14.93
CA GLY A 81 -4.30 -14.62 14.24
C GLY A 81 -4.20 -13.15 14.65
N ALA A 82 -3.26 -12.44 14.07
CA ALA A 82 -3.03 -11.01 14.28
C ALA A 82 -2.55 -10.33 13.02
N LEU A 83 -2.86 -9.04 12.86
CA LEU A 83 -2.34 -8.26 11.75
C LEU A 83 -0.88 -7.86 12.00
N GLY A 84 0.00 -8.21 11.07
CA GLY A 84 1.40 -7.77 11.03
C GLY A 84 1.63 -6.70 9.96
N GLU A 85 2.54 -5.77 10.22
CA GLU A 85 2.99 -4.73 9.29
C GLU A 85 4.52 -4.76 9.17
N VAL A 86 5.04 -4.80 7.95
CA VAL A 86 6.48 -4.80 7.67
C VAL A 86 7.08 -3.43 8.00
N THR A 87 8.14 -3.40 8.81
CA THR A 87 8.78 -2.17 9.33
C THR A 87 10.22 -1.97 8.87
N VAL A 88 10.69 -2.84 7.99
CA VAL A 88 11.97 -2.76 7.29
C VAL A 88 11.72 -2.48 5.80
N PRO A 89 12.70 -2.01 5.03
CA PRO A 89 12.51 -1.71 3.60
C PRO A 89 11.93 -2.88 2.82
N PHE A 90 12.42 -4.08 3.09
CA PHE A 90 11.86 -5.34 2.62
C PHE A 90 12.36 -6.51 3.48
N VAL A 91 11.65 -7.62 3.40
CA VAL A 91 12.01 -8.91 3.99
C VAL A 91 11.62 -10.03 3.04
N ASP A 92 12.48 -11.02 2.91
CA ASP A 92 12.21 -12.19 2.07
C ASP A 92 11.32 -13.19 2.84
N ALA A 93 10.38 -13.80 2.12
CA ALA A 93 9.43 -14.78 2.62
C ALA A 93 9.68 -16.15 1.99
N TYR A 94 9.66 -17.20 2.78
CA TYR A 94 10.09 -18.54 2.42
C TYR A 94 8.97 -19.58 2.60
N ARG A 95 9.12 -20.74 1.94
CA ARG A 95 8.22 -21.90 2.14
C ARG A 95 8.51 -22.67 3.43
N SER A 96 9.69 -22.52 3.98
CA SER A 96 10.16 -23.16 5.21
C SER A 96 10.97 -22.16 6.04
N MET A 97 11.28 -22.49 7.29
CA MET A 97 12.14 -21.68 8.18
C MET A 97 13.63 -21.86 7.81
N ASP A 98 13.96 -21.66 6.56
CA ASP A 98 15.32 -21.85 6.03
C ASP A 98 15.68 -20.71 5.06
N LYS A 99 16.58 -19.83 5.49
CA LYS A 99 17.07 -18.66 4.72
C LYS A 99 18.03 -19.04 3.59
N GLU A 100 18.50 -20.28 3.55
CA GLU A 100 19.35 -20.77 2.45
C GLU A 100 18.54 -21.17 1.20
N THR A 101 17.23 -21.32 1.36
CA THR A 101 16.32 -21.60 0.24
C THR A 101 16.00 -20.34 -0.54
N THR A 102 15.56 -20.49 -1.80
CA THR A 102 15.12 -19.37 -2.62
C THR A 102 13.85 -18.75 -2.02
N PRO A 103 13.81 -17.43 -1.77
CA PRO A 103 12.60 -16.76 -1.35
C PRO A 103 11.47 -16.93 -2.37
N VAL A 104 10.25 -17.08 -1.89
CA VAL A 104 9.05 -17.14 -2.75
C VAL A 104 8.55 -15.76 -3.08
N TYR A 105 8.58 -14.85 -2.08
CA TYR A 105 8.21 -13.45 -2.20
C TYR A 105 9.19 -12.56 -1.46
N ARG A 106 9.16 -11.29 -1.83
CA ARG A 106 9.71 -10.19 -1.06
C ARG A 106 8.58 -9.33 -0.53
N PHE A 107 8.48 -9.17 0.79
CA PHE A 107 7.50 -8.31 1.44
C PHE A 107 8.12 -6.94 1.70
N TYR A 108 7.39 -5.89 1.38
CA TYR A 108 7.89 -4.53 1.35
C TYR A 108 7.38 -3.68 2.52
N PHE A 109 8.09 -2.62 2.84
CA PHE A 109 7.75 -1.67 3.90
C PHE A 109 6.29 -1.23 3.83
N ALA A 110 5.60 -1.25 4.98
CA ALA A 110 4.18 -0.91 5.16
C ALA A 110 3.18 -1.81 4.41
N SER A 111 3.63 -2.96 3.84
CA SER A 111 2.71 -4.05 3.51
C SER A 111 2.23 -4.74 4.78
N THR A 112 1.04 -5.35 4.71
CA THR A 112 0.41 -5.98 5.87
C THR A 112 0.07 -7.43 5.59
N PHE A 113 0.14 -8.27 6.63
CA PHE A 113 -0.07 -9.70 6.52
C PHE A 113 -0.81 -10.25 7.75
N TRP A 114 -1.55 -11.33 7.57
CA TRP A 114 -2.19 -12.03 8.68
C TRP A 114 -1.23 -13.07 9.25
N ILE A 115 -0.79 -12.85 10.48
CA ILE A 115 0.12 -13.72 11.21
C ILE A 115 -0.72 -14.77 11.95
N VAL A 116 -0.45 -16.04 11.69
CA VAL A 116 -1.22 -17.15 12.27
C VAL A 116 -0.44 -17.92 13.32
N ASP A 117 0.89 -17.79 13.33
CA ASP A 117 1.72 -18.51 14.29
C ASP A 117 3.09 -17.83 14.45
N ARG A 118 3.76 -18.17 15.55
CA ARG A 118 5.15 -17.85 15.85
C ARG A 118 5.92 -19.15 16.11
N LEU A 119 6.99 -19.34 15.39
CA LEU A 119 7.82 -20.53 15.46
C LEU A 119 9.26 -20.15 15.83
N VAL A 120 9.96 -21.05 16.48
CA VAL A 120 11.37 -20.90 16.85
C VAL A 120 12.15 -22.02 16.19
N ASP A 121 13.22 -21.64 15.55
CA ASP A 121 14.23 -22.55 15.06
C ASP A 121 15.58 -22.20 15.68
N ASP A 122 16.28 -23.18 16.24
CA ASP A 122 17.52 -22.97 17.02
C ASP A 122 18.67 -22.41 16.15
N ARG A 123 18.60 -22.55 14.83
CA ARG A 123 19.65 -22.12 13.89
C ARG A 123 19.33 -20.80 13.22
N SER A 124 18.05 -20.59 12.84
CA SER A 124 17.62 -19.48 12.03
C SER A 124 16.83 -18.41 12.78
N GLY A 125 16.51 -18.63 14.06
CA GLY A 125 15.89 -17.65 14.93
C GLY A 125 14.36 -17.77 15.01
N VAL A 126 13.69 -16.65 15.23
CA VAL A 126 12.23 -16.61 15.41
C VAL A 126 11.53 -16.20 14.12
N TRP A 127 10.50 -16.95 13.77
CA TRP A 127 9.74 -16.77 12.53
C TRP A 127 8.27 -16.50 12.81
N TYR A 128 7.67 -15.62 12.01
CA TYR A 128 6.21 -15.57 11.90
C TYR A 128 5.74 -16.39 10.72
N LYS A 129 4.69 -17.18 10.96
CA LYS A 129 3.95 -17.89 9.93
C LYS A 129 2.84 -17.00 9.42
N VAL A 130 2.89 -16.67 8.14
CA VAL A 130 2.01 -15.73 7.45
C VAL A 130 1.01 -16.49 6.61
N LEU A 131 -0.28 -16.14 6.71
CA LEU A 131 -1.33 -16.66 5.84
C LEU A 131 -1.38 -15.84 4.55
N ASP A 132 -1.26 -16.52 3.41
CA ASP A 132 -1.62 -15.99 2.10
C ASP A 132 -3.13 -16.22 1.86
N ASP A 133 -3.89 -15.15 1.78
CA ASP A 133 -5.34 -15.20 1.65
C ASP A 133 -5.86 -15.44 0.24
N TYR A 134 -4.98 -15.50 -0.77
CA TYR A 134 -5.30 -15.84 -2.16
C TYR A 134 -5.09 -17.33 -2.45
N TYR A 135 -3.87 -17.83 -2.15
CA TYR A 135 -3.51 -19.24 -2.40
C TYR A 135 -3.85 -20.16 -1.21
N TYR A 136 -4.27 -19.60 -0.05
CA TYR A 136 -4.48 -20.33 1.21
C TYR A 136 -3.27 -21.15 1.63
N GLN A 137 -2.10 -20.57 1.44
CA GLN A 137 -0.80 -21.14 1.79
C GLN A 137 -0.15 -20.34 2.90
N HIS A 138 0.97 -20.85 3.40
CA HIS A 138 1.73 -20.16 4.44
C HIS A 138 3.14 -19.85 3.95
N TYR A 139 3.64 -18.72 4.41
CA TYR A 139 5.03 -18.30 4.27
C TYR A 139 5.64 -18.04 5.62
N PHE A 140 6.96 -18.10 5.68
CA PHE A 140 7.74 -17.86 6.88
C PHE A 140 8.62 -16.63 6.66
N VAL A 141 8.60 -15.72 7.63
CA VAL A 141 9.39 -14.48 7.61
C VAL A 141 10.07 -14.26 8.95
N ASP A 142 11.18 -13.55 8.94
CA ASP A 142 11.87 -13.14 10.16
C ASP A 142 10.96 -12.27 11.04
N ALA A 143 10.67 -12.73 12.24
CA ALA A 143 9.67 -12.11 13.12
C ALA A 143 10.03 -10.68 13.55
N GLU A 144 11.33 -10.36 13.67
CA GLU A 144 11.78 -9.01 14.07
C GLU A 144 11.47 -7.94 13.02
N THR A 145 11.24 -8.34 11.76
CA THR A 145 10.97 -7.42 10.64
C THR A 145 9.50 -6.98 10.54
N ILE A 146 8.62 -7.62 11.29
CA ILE A 146 7.19 -7.37 11.31
C ILE A 146 6.75 -6.99 12.72
N ARG A 147 6.07 -5.85 12.86
CA ARG A 147 5.37 -5.52 14.10
C ARG A 147 3.94 -6.05 14.06
N LEU A 148 3.43 -6.58 15.14
CA LEU A 148 1.99 -6.79 15.26
C LEU A 148 1.29 -5.45 15.47
N VAL A 149 0.23 -5.21 14.71
CA VAL A 149 -0.57 -3.99 14.80
C VAL A 149 -1.50 -4.11 16.01
N PRO A 150 -1.37 -3.25 17.02
CA PRO A 150 -2.21 -3.36 18.22
C PRO A 150 -3.65 -2.94 17.93
N ASP A 151 -4.61 -3.50 18.66
CA ASP A 151 -6.05 -3.30 18.45
C ASP A 151 -6.47 -1.84 18.48
N ASN A 152 -5.84 -1.00 19.29
CA ASN A 152 -6.14 0.44 19.35
C ASN A 152 -5.79 1.18 18.05
N GLU A 153 -4.89 0.64 17.23
CA GLU A 153 -4.61 1.14 15.88
C GLU A 153 -5.63 0.66 14.82
N LEU A 154 -6.50 -0.29 15.17
CA LEU A 154 -7.55 -0.82 14.31
C LEU A 154 -8.94 -0.25 14.67
N THR A 155 -9.07 0.43 15.81
CA THR A 155 -10.34 1.03 16.23
C THR A 155 -10.90 2.01 15.20
N PRO A 156 -12.23 2.04 15.00
CA PRO A 156 -12.89 2.97 14.09
C PRO A 156 -12.58 4.44 14.42
N LEU A 157 -12.44 5.27 13.39
CA LEU A 157 -12.35 6.71 13.52
C LEU A 157 -13.76 7.33 13.46
N SER A 158 -14.01 8.35 14.30
CA SER A 158 -15.33 9.01 14.41
C SER A 158 -16.48 7.99 14.61
N PRO A 159 -16.44 7.12 15.65
CA PRO A 159 -17.43 6.06 15.82
C PRO A 159 -18.82 6.59 16.17
N ASN A 160 -18.91 7.82 16.68
CA ASN A 160 -20.17 8.47 17.11
C ASN A 160 -20.83 9.29 16.00
N VAL A 161 -20.23 9.36 14.80
CA VAL A 161 -20.83 10.03 13.64
C VAL A 161 -21.76 9.06 12.94
N ASP A 162 -22.98 9.51 12.64
CA ASP A 162 -23.95 8.70 11.88
C ASP A 162 -23.29 8.22 10.56
N PRO A 163 -23.33 6.92 10.26
CA PRO A 163 -22.81 6.38 9.01
C PRO A 163 -23.34 7.09 7.75
N GLU A 164 -24.59 7.58 7.78
CA GLU A 164 -25.18 8.31 6.66
C GLU A 164 -24.62 9.74 6.52
N ASP A 165 -24.00 10.30 7.54
CA ASP A 165 -23.29 11.56 7.43
C ASP A 165 -21.86 11.41 6.88
N LYS A 166 -21.33 10.20 6.85
CA LYS A 166 -19.99 9.91 6.28
C LYS A 166 -20.06 9.73 4.76
N ARG A 167 -19.19 10.41 4.03
CA ARG A 167 -19.00 10.19 2.58
C ARG A 167 -17.58 10.43 2.14
N LEU A 168 -17.10 9.60 1.24
CA LEU A 168 -15.89 9.82 0.44
C LEU A 168 -16.26 10.47 -0.89
N VAL A 169 -15.48 11.46 -1.31
CA VAL A 169 -15.60 12.11 -2.62
C VAL A 169 -14.27 12.01 -3.34
N VAL A 170 -14.26 11.35 -4.48
CA VAL A 170 -13.10 11.12 -5.33
C VAL A 170 -13.22 11.98 -6.58
N ASP A 171 -12.24 12.87 -6.76
CA ASP A 171 -12.08 13.74 -7.92
C ASP A 171 -11.00 13.12 -8.82
N LEU A 172 -11.44 12.46 -9.89
CA LEU A 172 -10.54 11.78 -10.84
C LEU A 172 -9.74 12.77 -11.70
N THR A 173 -10.26 13.98 -11.92
CA THR A 173 -9.55 15.01 -12.68
C THR A 173 -8.34 15.52 -11.93
N ASN A 174 -8.51 15.80 -10.62
CA ASN A 174 -7.45 16.35 -9.79
C ASN A 174 -6.71 15.29 -8.96
N GLN A 175 -7.09 14.00 -9.10
CA GLN A 175 -6.51 12.87 -8.38
C GLN A 175 -6.50 13.10 -6.85
N ARG A 176 -7.69 13.36 -6.30
CA ARG A 176 -7.87 13.72 -4.89
C ARG A 176 -9.02 12.95 -4.25
N LEU A 177 -8.83 12.60 -2.99
CA LEU A 177 -9.88 12.05 -2.12
C LEU A 177 -10.16 13.05 -1.02
N ARG A 178 -11.45 13.28 -0.74
CA ARG A 178 -11.95 14.06 0.38
C ARG A 178 -12.94 13.22 1.18
N ALA A 179 -12.85 13.26 2.50
CA ALA A 179 -13.81 12.64 3.40
C ALA A 179 -14.60 13.74 4.15
N TYR A 180 -15.90 13.55 4.24
CA TYR A 180 -16.81 14.49 4.88
C TYR A 180 -17.65 13.82 5.97
N GLU A 181 -17.86 14.54 7.08
CA GLU A 181 -18.87 14.27 8.09
C GLU A 181 -19.92 15.38 8.02
N GLY A 182 -21.10 15.07 7.49
CA GLY A 182 -22.08 16.05 7.08
C GLY A 182 -21.49 17.01 6.04
N LYS A 183 -21.34 18.29 6.41
CA LYS A 183 -20.73 19.34 5.56
C LYS A 183 -19.24 19.57 5.86
N ARG A 184 -18.72 19.00 6.95
CA ARG A 184 -17.35 19.24 7.41
C ARG A 184 -16.37 18.34 6.65
N LEU A 185 -15.35 18.92 6.01
CA LEU A 185 -14.20 18.20 5.47
C LEU A 185 -13.33 17.73 6.65
N VAL A 186 -13.13 16.42 6.80
CA VAL A 186 -12.36 15.81 7.89
C VAL A 186 -11.04 15.20 7.44
N TYR A 187 -10.93 14.86 6.14
CA TYR A 187 -9.70 14.32 5.58
C TYR A 187 -9.53 14.68 4.11
N PHE A 188 -8.28 14.84 3.71
CA PHE A 188 -7.91 15.12 2.32
C PHE A 188 -6.58 14.44 2.00
N THR A 189 -6.49 13.78 0.83
CA THR A 189 -5.24 13.22 0.31
C THR A 189 -5.21 13.17 -1.21
N ARG A 190 -4.01 13.01 -1.78
CA ARG A 190 -3.81 12.65 -3.17
C ARG A 190 -3.97 11.15 -3.38
N ILE A 191 -4.43 10.76 -4.55
CA ILE A 191 -4.64 9.36 -4.95
C ILE A 191 -3.93 9.08 -6.28
N SER A 192 -3.90 7.79 -6.66
CA SER A 192 -3.67 7.37 -8.03
C SER A 192 -4.82 6.45 -8.43
N SER A 193 -5.69 6.93 -9.32
CA SER A 193 -6.84 6.18 -9.83
C SER A 193 -6.46 5.23 -10.96
N GLY A 194 -7.41 4.40 -11.37
CA GLY A 194 -7.29 3.55 -12.54
C GLY A 194 -7.17 4.34 -13.83
N VAL A 195 -6.38 3.78 -14.74
CA VAL A 195 -6.21 4.27 -16.12
C VAL A 195 -6.09 3.07 -17.05
N ARG A 196 -6.58 3.22 -18.27
CA ARG A 196 -6.34 2.22 -19.31
C ARG A 196 -4.87 2.33 -19.74
N MET A 197 -4.13 1.24 -19.58
CA MET A 197 -2.73 1.10 -19.94
C MET A 197 -2.58 0.04 -21.04
N GLU A 198 -1.44 0.02 -21.72
CA GLU A 198 -1.13 -1.02 -22.72
C GLU A 198 -1.04 -2.40 -22.06
N GLU A 199 -0.57 -2.44 -20.80
CA GLU A 199 -0.46 -3.68 -20.00
C GLU A 199 -1.80 -4.17 -19.45
N GLY A 200 -2.91 -3.50 -19.76
CA GLY A 200 -4.25 -3.77 -19.24
C GLY A 200 -4.73 -2.74 -18.21
N GLY A 201 -5.84 -3.06 -17.57
CA GLY A 201 -6.47 -2.16 -16.62
C GLY A 201 -7.62 -1.35 -17.23
N PHE A 202 -8.32 -0.63 -16.39
CA PHE A 202 -9.44 0.22 -16.75
C PHE A 202 -9.50 1.47 -15.89
N ALA A 203 -10.14 2.51 -16.37
CA ALA A 203 -10.37 3.72 -15.59
C ALA A 203 -11.29 3.40 -14.40
N THR A 204 -10.99 3.98 -13.23
CA THR A 204 -11.88 3.88 -12.07
C THR A 204 -13.29 4.34 -12.46
N PRO A 205 -14.34 3.52 -12.22
CA PRO A 205 -15.69 3.83 -12.68
C PRO A 205 -16.27 5.01 -11.90
N GLN A 206 -16.89 5.96 -12.63
CA GLN A 206 -17.62 7.07 -12.04
C GLN A 206 -18.98 6.59 -11.52
N GLY A 207 -19.50 7.23 -10.48
CA GLY A 207 -20.83 6.89 -9.95
C GLY A 207 -20.93 7.08 -8.44
N PHE A 208 -22.00 6.49 -7.91
CA PHE A 208 -22.34 6.47 -6.50
C PHE A 208 -22.24 5.03 -5.99
N TYR A 209 -21.43 4.82 -4.99
CA TYR A 209 -21.14 3.52 -4.42
C TYR A 209 -21.24 3.57 -2.89
N ARG A 210 -21.10 2.40 -2.27
CA ARG A 210 -20.83 2.25 -0.85
C ARG A 210 -19.67 1.28 -0.66
N THR A 211 -18.89 1.47 0.38
CA THR A 211 -17.94 0.43 0.81
C THR A 211 -18.72 -0.82 1.22
N THR A 212 -18.24 -1.99 0.86
CA THR A 212 -18.96 -3.27 1.04
C THR A 212 -18.25 -4.21 1.99
N HIS A 213 -17.05 -4.59 1.66
CA HIS A 213 -16.22 -5.47 2.48
C HIS A 213 -14.80 -4.94 2.58
N LYS A 214 -14.09 -5.38 3.60
CA LYS A 214 -12.76 -4.91 3.91
C LYS A 214 -11.83 -6.05 4.28
N ARG A 215 -10.56 -5.84 3.98
CA ARG A 215 -9.45 -6.70 4.36
C ARG A 215 -8.29 -5.83 4.85
N PRO A 216 -7.75 -6.06 6.06
CA PRO A 216 -6.57 -5.30 6.53
C PRO A 216 -5.32 -5.65 5.74
N CYS A 217 -5.29 -6.83 5.12
CA CYS A 217 -4.27 -7.31 4.19
C CYS A 217 -4.93 -8.09 3.05
N ARG A 218 -4.34 -8.04 1.86
CA ARG A 218 -4.81 -8.81 0.70
C ARG A 218 -3.64 -9.17 -0.22
N HIS A 219 -3.59 -10.40 -0.67
CA HIS A 219 -2.80 -10.77 -1.83
C HIS A 219 -3.64 -10.47 -3.09
N MET A 220 -3.24 -9.46 -3.85
CA MET A 220 -3.88 -9.11 -5.12
C MET A 220 -3.13 -9.74 -6.27
N PHE A 221 -3.84 -10.56 -7.05
CA PHE A 221 -3.28 -11.29 -8.18
C PHE A 221 -4.20 -11.18 -9.40
N THR A 222 -3.60 -10.95 -10.54
CA THR A 222 -4.23 -11.10 -11.86
C THR A 222 -3.22 -11.77 -12.78
N PRO A 223 -3.56 -12.90 -13.38
CA PRO A 223 -2.65 -13.57 -14.29
C PRO A 223 -2.40 -12.74 -15.56
N PRO A 224 -1.26 -12.91 -16.23
CA PRO A 224 -1.06 -12.35 -17.56
C PRO A 224 -2.15 -12.85 -18.53
N SER A 225 -2.59 -11.96 -19.40
CA SER A 225 -3.62 -12.23 -20.41
C SER A 225 -3.30 -11.47 -21.70
N GLU A 226 -4.10 -11.67 -22.76
CA GLU A 226 -4.03 -10.85 -23.98
C GLU A 226 -4.31 -9.37 -23.76
N PHE A 227 -4.88 -8.99 -22.59
CA PHE A 227 -5.21 -7.63 -22.22
C PHE A 227 -4.24 -6.99 -21.22
N GLY A 228 -3.16 -7.70 -20.84
CA GLY A 228 -2.16 -7.16 -19.94
C GLY A 228 -1.21 -8.17 -19.32
N THR A 229 -0.10 -7.67 -18.78
CA THR A 229 0.97 -8.49 -18.16
C THR A 229 0.55 -9.11 -16.82
N GLY A 230 -0.57 -8.68 -16.25
CA GLY A 230 -1.00 -9.11 -14.93
C GLY A 230 -0.21 -8.46 -13.80
N PHE A 231 -0.47 -8.90 -12.58
CA PHE A 231 0.28 -8.49 -11.38
C PHE A 231 0.16 -9.55 -10.28
N ASP A 232 1.16 -9.57 -9.41
CA ASP A 232 1.25 -10.46 -8.24
C ASP A 232 1.76 -9.62 -7.05
N LEU A 233 0.83 -9.20 -6.17
CA LEU A 233 1.08 -8.21 -5.12
C LEU A 233 0.65 -8.75 -3.75
N PRO A 234 1.54 -9.48 -3.04
CA PRO A 234 1.25 -9.96 -1.71
C PRO A 234 1.23 -8.81 -0.69
N GLY A 235 0.33 -8.90 0.28
CA GLY A 235 0.31 -7.98 1.42
C GLY A 235 -0.13 -6.55 1.08
N VAL A 236 -1.02 -6.36 0.09
CA VAL A 236 -1.62 -5.05 -0.18
C VAL A 236 -2.40 -4.59 1.05
N PRO A 237 -2.03 -3.43 1.66
CA PRO A 237 -2.56 -3.05 2.95
C PRO A 237 -3.87 -2.26 2.87
N TRP A 238 -4.73 -2.43 3.91
CA TRP A 238 -5.88 -1.57 4.21
C TRP A 238 -6.92 -1.49 3.10
N VAL A 239 -7.34 -2.63 2.58
CA VAL A 239 -8.24 -2.72 1.42
C VAL A 239 -9.69 -2.48 1.83
N SER A 240 -10.36 -1.55 1.16
CA SER A 240 -11.79 -1.21 1.34
C SER A 240 -12.48 -1.23 -0.02
N TYR A 241 -13.22 -2.30 -0.32
CA TYR A 241 -13.91 -2.48 -1.58
C TYR A 241 -15.19 -1.64 -1.65
N PHE A 242 -15.53 -1.13 -2.85
CA PHE A 242 -16.74 -0.36 -3.09
C PHE A 242 -17.49 -0.75 -4.36
N THR A 243 -16.97 -1.71 -5.15
CA THR A 243 -17.69 -2.31 -6.28
C THR A 243 -17.75 -3.83 -6.12
N GLY A 244 -18.69 -4.47 -6.83
CA GLY A 244 -18.84 -5.93 -6.81
C GLY A 244 -17.77 -6.67 -7.62
N ASP A 245 -17.12 -5.99 -8.56
CA ASP A 245 -16.07 -6.51 -9.44
C ASP A 245 -14.64 -6.28 -8.91
N GLY A 246 -14.50 -5.79 -7.67
CA GLY A 246 -13.22 -5.78 -6.96
C GLY A 246 -12.48 -4.44 -6.95
N VAL A 247 -13.09 -3.34 -7.36
CA VAL A 247 -12.44 -2.02 -7.22
C VAL A 247 -12.47 -1.57 -5.76
N ALA A 248 -11.32 -1.13 -5.26
CA ALA A 248 -11.10 -0.80 -3.85
C ALA A 248 -10.21 0.43 -3.65
N PHE A 249 -10.29 1.00 -2.45
CA PHE A 249 -9.23 1.84 -1.88
C PHE A 249 -8.22 0.92 -1.19
N HIS A 250 -6.93 1.15 -1.39
CA HIS A 250 -5.88 0.38 -0.70
C HIS A 250 -4.54 1.11 -0.66
N GLY A 251 -3.66 0.70 0.23
CA GLY A 251 -2.29 1.19 0.29
C GLY A 251 -1.42 0.63 -0.83
N THR A 252 -0.32 1.34 -1.12
CA THR A 252 0.55 1.04 -2.26
C THR A 252 2.01 1.13 -1.81
N TYR A 253 2.81 0.11 -2.11
CA TYR A 253 4.24 0.04 -1.81
C TYR A 253 5.12 -0.01 -3.09
N TRP A 254 4.53 -0.10 -4.28
CA TRP A 254 5.23 -0.27 -5.56
C TRP A 254 5.37 1.01 -6.39
N HIS A 255 4.77 2.12 -5.94
CA HIS A 255 5.01 3.45 -6.49
C HIS A 255 4.73 4.55 -5.45
N ASN A 256 5.20 5.77 -5.74
CA ASN A 256 4.94 6.98 -4.93
C ASN A 256 4.45 8.14 -5.84
N ASP A 257 3.68 7.83 -6.88
CA ASP A 257 3.25 8.78 -7.92
C ASP A 257 1.82 9.30 -7.70
N PHE A 258 1.52 9.68 -6.45
CA PHE A 258 0.19 10.17 -6.09
C PHE A 258 -0.10 11.55 -6.69
N GLY A 259 -1.24 11.67 -7.35
CA GLY A 259 -1.67 12.81 -8.17
C GLY A 259 -1.73 12.48 -9.66
N VAL A 260 -1.23 11.30 -10.04
CA VAL A 260 -1.22 10.78 -11.41
C VAL A 260 -1.99 9.44 -11.45
N PRO A 261 -2.89 9.19 -12.41
CA PRO A 261 -3.51 7.87 -12.58
C PRO A 261 -2.45 6.80 -12.85
N HIS A 262 -2.48 5.70 -12.11
CA HIS A 262 -1.43 4.68 -12.17
C HIS A 262 -1.89 3.27 -11.73
N SER A 263 -3.19 3.01 -11.64
CA SER A 263 -3.71 1.71 -11.23
C SER A 263 -4.50 1.01 -12.32
N HIS A 264 -4.80 -0.28 -12.12
CA HIS A 264 -5.62 -1.10 -13.00
C HIS A 264 -7.14 -0.95 -12.74
N GLY A 265 -7.57 0.07 -11.99
CA GLY A 265 -8.97 0.35 -11.66
C GLY A 265 -9.18 0.81 -10.23
N CYS A 266 -8.42 0.28 -9.29
CA CYS A 266 -8.46 0.65 -7.87
C CYS A 266 -8.02 2.09 -7.62
N ILE A 267 -8.25 2.58 -6.42
CA ILE A 267 -7.77 3.88 -5.94
C ILE A 267 -6.58 3.62 -5.00
N ASN A 268 -5.39 3.84 -5.53
CA ASN A 268 -4.14 3.71 -4.80
C ASN A 268 -3.94 4.90 -3.86
N LEU A 269 -3.56 4.60 -2.64
CA LEU A 269 -3.27 5.55 -1.56
C LEU A 269 -1.89 5.27 -0.95
N ARG A 270 -1.29 6.24 -0.30
CA ARG A 270 -0.20 5.94 0.64
C ARG A 270 -0.73 5.02 1.74
N SER A 271 0.09 4.12 2.24
CA SER A 271 -0.37 3.13 3.25
C SER A 271 -1.02 3.78 4.48
N LEU A 272 -0.50 4.92 4.95
CA LEU A 272 -1.11 5.67 6.07
C LEU A 272 -2.47 6.27 5.72
N ASP A 273 -2.64 6.79 4.50
CA ASP A 273 -3.91 7.34 4.02
C ASP A 273 -4.95 6.22 3.84
N ALA A 274 -4.52 5.06 3.33
CA ALA A 274 -5.36 3.88 3.21
C ALA A 274 -5.79 3.35 4.58
N LYS A 275 -4.88 3.32 5.57
CA LYS A 275 -5.19 2.98 6.96
C LYS A 275 -6.24 3.92 7.55
N TRP A 276 -6.11 5.22 7.27
CA TRP A 276 -7.10 6.21 7.70
C TRP A 276 -8.47 5.93 7.07
N VAL A 277 -8.55 5.74 5.74
CA VAL A 277 -9.79 5.40 5.01
C VAL A 277 -10.39 4.10 5.54
N TYR A 278 -9.58 3.07 5.73
CA TYR A 278 -9.99 1.79 6.27
C TYR A 278 -10.64 1.91 7.65
N ARG A 279 -10.05 2.68 8.56
CA ARG A 279 -10.57 2.87 9.93
C ARG A 279 -11.78 3.79 10.00
N TRP A 280 -11.88 4.76 9.08
CA TRP A 280 -12.95 5.76 9.11
C TRP A 280 -14.23 5.31 8.39
N THR A 281 -14.13 4.47 7.36
CA THR A 281 -15.29 3.98 6.61
C THR A 281 -15.96 2.80 7.31
N ASN A 282 -17.26 2.59 7.06
CA ASN A 282 -17.97 1.36 7.40
C ASN A 282 -17.81 0.31 6.27
N PRO A 283 -17.93 -1.01 6.55
CA PRO A 283 -18.12 -1.60 7.86
C PRO A 283 -16.90 -1.43 8.77
N ASN A 284 -17.11 -1.46 10.09
CA ASN A 284 -16.04 -1.49 11.08
C ASN A 284 -15.54 -2.94 11.21
N VAL A 285 -14.25 -3.15 10.93
CA VAL A 285 -13.65 -4.49 10.97
C VAL A 285 -13.18 -4.82 12.39
N PRO A 286 -13.64 -5.91 13.01
CA PRO A 286 -13.10 -6.37 14.29
C PRO A 286 -11.60 -6.68 14.16
N PRO A 287 -10.77 -6.42 15.19
CA PRO A 287 -9.33 -6.65 15.15
C PRO A 287 -8.91 -8.11 14.91
N ASP A 288 -9.78 -9.06 15.27
CA ASP A 288 -9.58 -10.50 15.11
C ASP A 288 -10.01 -11.06 13.74
N ARG A 289 -10.27 -10.17 12.76
CA ARG A 289 -10.76 -10.56 11.45
C ARG A 289 -9.86 -10.04 10.32
N TYR A 290 -9.47 -10.93 9.40
CA TYR A 290 -8.79 -10.56 8.15
C TYR A 290 -9.75 -10.35 6.96
N PHE A 291 -11.05 -10.57 7.18
CA PHE A 291 -12.14 -10.28 6.25
C PHE A 291 -13.40 -9.90 7.02
N TYR A 292 -14.07 -8.85 6.57
CA TYR A 292 -15.34 -8.44 7.14
C TYR A 292 -16.23 -7.76 6.09
N SER A 293 -17.54 -8.05 6.13
CA SER A 293 -18.54 -7.53 5.18
C SER A 293 -19.84 -7.20 5.88
N GLU A 294 -20.44 -6.08 5.51
CA GLU A 294 -21.79 -5.64 5.92
C GLU A 294 -22.51 -4.95 4.77
N LEU A 295 -23.84 -4.89 4.83
CA LEU A 295 -24.67 -4.27 3.81
C LEU A 295 -24.62 -2.74 3.81
N HIS A 296 -24.30 -2.11 4.96
CA HIS A 296 -24.37 -0.66 5.16
C HIS A 296 -22.99 -0.01 5.27
N GLY A 297 -22.31 0.12 4.14
CA GLY A 297 -21.02 0.80 4.07
C GLY A 297 -21.13 2.32 3.90
N THR A 298 -19.99 3.00 4.01
CA THR A 298 -19.87 4.44 3.79
C THR A 298 -20.11 4.81 2.33
N ARG A 299 -20.82 5.90 2.09
CA ARG A 299 -21.08 6.44 0.74
C ARG A 299 -19.79 6.88 0.06
N VAL A 300 -19.67 6.53 -1.22
CA VAL A 300 -18.53 6.88 -2.09
C VAL A 300 -19.08 7.54 -3.35
N VAL A 301 -18.61 8.74 -3.64
CA VAL A 301 -18.94 9.50 -4.85
C VAL A 301 -17.69 9.63 -5.70
N ILE A 302 -17.71 9.13 -6.91
CA ILE A 302 -16.59 9.20 -7.85
C ILE A 302 -17.01 9.99 -9.07
N HIS A 303 -16.30 11.08 -9.33
CA HIS A 303 -16.61 11.96 -10.44
C HIS A 303 -15.34 12.43 -11.16
N LYS A 304 -15.54 12.84 -12.42
CA LYS A 304 -14.57 13.55 -13.25
C LYS A 304 -15.17 14.93 -13.57
N VAL A 305 -14.46 15.98 -13.19
CA VAL A 305 -14.89 17.37 -13.46
C VAL A 305 -14.37 17.80 -14.82
#